data_a8f2c4776bd9403bc129dd0c9fa194c5
#
_entry.id   a8f2c4776bd9403bc129dd0c9fa194c5
#
_cell.length_a   1.000
_cell.length_b   1.000
_cell.length_c   1.000
_cell.angle_alpha   90.00
_cell.angle_beta   90.00
_cell.angle_gamma   90.00
#
_symmetry.space_group_name_H-M   'P 1'
#
loop_
_entity.id
_entity.type
_entity.pdbx_description
1 polymer ?
#
loop_
_entity_poly.entity_id
_entity_poly.type
_entity_poly.pdbx_seq_one_letter_code
_entity_poly.pdbx_strand_id
1 'polypeptide(L)'
;SAASDVYKRQGWRVGAAGRREEALEALRATAPEQVETEPLDITRDDAPGQLARLIDKLGGMDIYLHCSGIGKRNTGLLPEIELDTLRTNGEGFVRMVTAAFGYFRANGGGHLAVISSIAGTKGLGSAPAYSATKRMQNTYIDALAQLAHMEKLGIRFTDIRPGFVATPLLAGDGHYPMLMKTEKVAARIMRVLKRRRRRVVIDRRYAVMVFFWKLIPEWLWERLNIRKNE
;
A
#
# COMPACT_ATOMS: atom_id res chain seq x y z
N SER A 1 8.20 -14.22 -1.03
CA SER A 1 8.19 -13.29 0.14
C SER A 1 7.29 -13.86 1.23
N ALA A 2 7.49 -13.45 2.49
CA ALA A 2 6.66 -13.90 3.61
C ALA A 2 5.14 -13.68 3.38
N ALA A 3 4.75 -12.68 2.61
CA ALA A 3 3.36 -12.48 2.21
C ALA A 3 2.87 -13.60 1.28
N SER A 4 3.67 -13.98 0.29
CA SER A 4 3.31 -15.03 -0.69
C SER A 4 3.05 -16.39 -0.03
N ASP A 5 3.84 -16.77 0.98
CA ASP A 5 3.66 -18.05 1.66
C ASP A 5 2.36 -18.13 2.47
N VAL A 6 1.91 -16.99 2.96
CA VAL A 6 0.63 -16.92 3.68
C VAL A 6 -0.56 -17.03 2.71
N TYR A 7 -0.45 -16.50 1.49
CA TYR A 7 -1.50 -16.61 0.46
C TYR A 7 -1.66 -18.04 -0.07
N LYS A 8 -0.53 -18.73 -0.33
CA LYS A 8 -0.50 -20.11 -0.85
C LYS A 8 -1.22 -21.11 0.04
N ARG A 9 -0.99 -21.05 1.36
CA ARG A 9 -1.59 -21.96 2.36
C ARG A 9 -3.12 -21.87 2.43
N GLN A 10 -3.77 -20.98 1.66
CA GLN A 10 -5.19 -20.70 1.77
C GLN A 10 -5.97 -21.02 0.48
N GLY A 11 -5.34 -21.64 -0.51
CA GLY A 11 -5.98 -22.01 -1.78
C GLY A 11 -6.31 -20.82 -2.70
N TRP A 12 -5.65 -19.67 -2.49
CA TRP A 12 -5.85 -18.50 -3.35
C TRP A 12 -4.94 -18.58 -4.58
N ARG A 13 -5.48 -18.17 -5.72
CA ARG A 13 -4.65 -17.81 -6.88
C ARG A 13 -4.12 -16.40 -6.67
N VAL A 14 -2.85 -16.19 -6.96
CA VAL A 14 -2.14 -14.93 -6.68
C VAL A 14 -1.52 -14.37 -7.95
N GLY A 15 -1.96 -13.19 -8.36
CA GLY A 15 -1.24 -12.37 -9.32
C GLY A 15 -0.21 -11.49 -8.62
N ALA A 16 1.05 -11.62 -8.97
CA ALA A 16 2.12 -10.79 -8.45
C ALA A 16 2.70 -9.92 -9.57
N ALA A 17 2.67 -8.59 -9.34
CA ALA A 17 3.23 -7.63 -10.28
C ALA A 17 4.34 -6.79 -9.64
N GLY A 18 5.34 -6.44 -10.42
CA GLY A 18 6.46 -5.61 -9.96
C GLY A 18 7.55 -5.47 -11.01
N ARG A 19 8.55 -4.64 -10.72
CA ARG A 19 9.63 -4.31 -11.67
C ARG A 19 10.74 -5.36 -11.77
N ARG A 20 10.91 -6.20 -10.75
CA ARG A 20 12.01 -7.15 -10.64
C ARG A 20 11.57 -8.53 -11.12
N GLU A 21 11.87 -8.83 -12.37
CA GLU A 21 11.47 -10.09 -13.03
C GLU A 21 12.01 -11.32 -12.30
N GLU A 22 13.30 -11.34 -11.92
CA GLU A 22 13.90 -12.43 -11.16
C GLU A 22 13.15 -12.72 -9.84
N ALA A 23 12.70 -11.68 -9.14
CA ALA A 23 11.95 -11.84 -7.90
C ALA A 23 10.53 -12.36 -8.16
N LEU A 24 9.94 -12.03 -9.30
CA LEU A 24 8.64 -12.55 -9.74
C LEU A 24 8.76 -14.03 -10.13
N GLU A 25 9.77 -14.39 -10.88
CA GLU A 25 10.04 -15.78 -11.29
C GLU A 25 10.35 -16.66 -10.06
N ALA A 26 11.22 -16.20 -9.16
CA ALA A 26 11.48 -16.89 -7.91
C ALA A 26 10.21 -17.08 -7.07
N LEU A 27 9.28 -16.11 -7.10
CA LEU A 27 8.00 -16.25 -6.43
C LEU A 27 7.11 -17.30 -7.12
N ARG A 28 7.00 -17.24 -8.45
CA ARG A 28 6.23 -18.19 -9.24
C ARG A 28 6.72 -19.62 -9.04
N ALA A 29 8.05 -19.82 -9.07
CA ALA A 29 8.65 -21.13 -8.88
C ALA A 29 8.29 -21.79 -7.53
N THR A 30 7.90 -21.01 -6.52
CA THR A 30 7.49 -21.57 -5.21
C THR A 30 6.08 -22.18 -5.21
N ALA A 31 5.21 -21.85 -6.19
CA ALA A 31 3.87 -22.42 -6.35
C ALA A 31 3.34 -22.11 -7.77
N PRO A 32 3.86 -22.77 -8.82
CA PRO A 32 3.57 -22.43 -10.21
C PRO A 32 2.08 -22.55 -10.57
N GLU A 33 1.36 -23.46 -9.93
CA GLU A 33 -0.08 -23.68 -10.14
C GLU A 33 -0.97 -22.60 -9.50
N GLN A 34 -0.42 -21.79 -8.58
CA GLN A 34 -1.18 -20.81 -7.81
C GLN A 34 -0.73 -19.36 -8.08
N VAL A 35 0.45 -19.17 -8.66
CA VAL A 35 1.06 -17.83 -8.81
C VAL A 35 1.28 -17.49 -10.26
N GLU A 36 0.60 -16.46 -10.71
CA GLU A 36 0.88 -15.79 -11.98
C GLU A 36 1.67 -14.50 -11.76
N THR A 37 2.50 -14.15 -12.72
CA THR A 37 3.35 -12.96 -12.61
C THR A 37 3.29 -12.08 -13.84
N GLU A 38 3.47 -10.77 -13.63
CA GLU A 38 3.56 -9.79 -14.70
C GLU A 38 4.61 -8.71 -14.32
N PRO A 39 5.64 -8.48 -15.14
CA PRO A 39 6.51 -7.33 -14.99
C PRO A 39 5.69 -6.05 -15.16
N LEU A 40 5.74 -5.16 -14.14
CA LEU A 40 4.93 -3.96 -14.13
C LEU A 40 5.61 -2.84 -13.35
N ASP A 41 5.71 -1.68 -13.98
CA ASP A 41 6.10 -0.42 -13.33
C ASP A 41 4.90 0.54 -13.30
N ILE A 42 4.39 0.81 -12.11
CA ILE A 42 3.20 1.67 -11.93
C ILE A 42 3.39 3.11 -12.43
N THR A 43 4.63 3.55 -12.63
CA THR A 43 4.94 4.89 -13.13
C THR A 43 4.81 5.02 -14.66
N ARG A 44 4.67 3.91 -15.36
CA ARG A 44 4.53 3.88 -16.82
C ARG A 44 3.08 3.91 -17.24
N ASP A 45 2.81 4.51 -18.40
CA ASP A 45 1.45 4.65 -18.93
C ASP A 45 0.82 3.32 -19.37
N ASP A 46 1.64 2.33 -19.71
CA ASP A 46 1.19 0.98 -20.09
C ASP A 46 0.86 0.06 -18.89
N ALA A 47 1.10 0.50 -17.66
CA ALA A 47 0.86 -0.29 -16.45
C ALA A 47 -0.59 -0.82 -16.29
N PRO A 48 -1.66 -0.07 -16.64
CA PRO A 48 -3.03 -0.62 -16.64
C PRO A 48 -3.21 -1.80 -17.59
N GLY A 49 -2.59 -1.77 -18.77
CA GLY A 49 -2.60 -2.88 -19.71
C GLY A 49 -1.87 -4.11 -19.20
N GLN A 50 -0.77 -3.90 -18.47
CA GLN A 50 -0.04 -4.99 -17.81
C GLN A 50 -0.89 -5.61 -16.69
N LEU A 51 -1.61 -4.80 -15.90
CA LEU A 51 -2.56 -5.31 -14.92
C LEU A 51 -3.68 -6.15 -15.58
N ALA A 52 -4.24 -5.68 -16.69
CA ALA A 52 -5.28 -6.41 -17.42
C ALA A 52 -4.76 -7.79 -17.87
N ARG A 53 -3.55 -7.87 -18.45
CA ARG A 53 -2.94 -9.16 -18.81
C ARG A 53 -2.78 -10.10 -17.62
N LEU A 54 -2.38 -9.57 -16.45
CA LEU A 54 -2.27 -10.41 -15.26
C LEU A 54 -3.63 -10.92 -14.78
N ILE A 55 -4.67 -10.09 -14.86
CA ILE A 55 -6.05 -10.48 -14.54
C ILE A 55 -6.53 -11.59 -15.49
N ASP A 56 -6.24 -11.48 -16.77
CA ASP A 56 -6.60 -12.49 -17.79
C ASP A 56 -5.90 -13.83 -17.49
N LYS A 57 -4.60 -13.83 -17.16
CA LYS A 57 -3.86 -15.03 -16.75
C LYS A 57 -4.48 -15.70 -15.52
N LEU A 58 -5.05 -14.93 -14.60
CA LEU A 58 -5.73 -15.44 -13.41
C LEU A 58 -7.16 -15.91 -13.68
N GLY A 59 -7.76 -15.54 -14.80
CA GLY A 59 -9.18 -15.79 -15.08
C GLY A 59 -10.12 -14.87 -14.30
N GLY A 60 -9.61 -13.74 -13.78
CA GLY A 60 -10.37 -12.75 -13.02
C GLY A 60 -9.66 -12.24 -11.78
N MET A 61 -10.29 -11.26 -11.11
CA MET A 61 -9.72 -10.65 -9.90
C MET A 61 -10.83 -10.35 -8.89
N ASP A 62 -10.76 -10.99 -7.70
CA ASP A 62 -11.66 -10.70 -6.57
C ASP A 62 -11.09 -9.63 -5.64
N ILE A 63 -9.75 -9.57 -5.52
CA ILE A 63 -9.06 -8.66 -4.61
C ILE A 63 -7.89 -8.00 -5.36
N TYR A 64 -7.88 -6.67 -5.35
CA TYR A 64 -6.72 -5.88 -5.71
C TYR A 64 -6.05 -5.35 -4.44
N LEU A 65 -4.78 -5.71 -4.21
CA LEU A 65 -3.98 -5.17 -3.10
C LEU A 65 -2.85 -4.28 -3.64
N HIS A 66 -3.00 -2.98 -3.49
CA HIS A 66 -1.95 -2.04 -3.85
C HIS A 66 -0.86 -2.01 -2.77
N CYS A 67 0.31 -2.54 -3.12
CA CYS A 67 1.48 -2.59 -2.22
C CYS A 67 2.61 -1.65 -2.64
N SER A 68 2.55 -1.13 -3.88
CA SER A 68 3.63 -0.32 -4.44
C SER A 68 3.73 1.03 -3.72
N GLY A 69 4.95 1.46 -3.53
CA GLY A 69 5.25 2.75 -2.94
C GLY A 69 6.71 2.85 -2.54
N ILE A 70 7.20 4.08 -2.55
CA ILE A 70 8.55 4.43 -2.09
C ILE A 70 8.44 5.44 -0.96
N GLY A 71 9.51 5.56 -0.17
CA GLY A 71 9.61 6.56 0.88
C GLY A 71 11.06 6.72 1.29
N LYS A 72 11.54 7.94 1.18
CA LYS A 72 12.88 8.32 1.63
C LYS A 72 12.76 9.50 2.59
N ARG A 73 13.66 9.56 3.55
CA ARG A 73 13.86 10.79 4.35
C ARG A 73 14.47 11.84 3.43
N ASN A 74 14.00 13.06 3.54
CA ASN A 74 14.48 14.16 2.71
C ASN A 74 14.44 15.49 3.47
N THR A 75 15.23 15.58 4.53
CA THR A 75 15.36 16.83 5.32
C THR A 75 16.05 17.94 4.54
N GLY A 76 16.82 17.61 3.50
CA GLY A 76 17.43 18.55 2.58
C GLY A 76 16.52 19.07 1.49
N LEU A 77 15.25 18.58 1.42
CA LEU A 77 14.26 18.93 0.40
C LEU A 77 14.79 18.83 -1.04
N LEU A 78 15.57 17.77 -1.32
CA LEU A 78 16.06 17.49 -2.67
C LEU A 78 14.87 17.23 -3.61
N PRO A 79 14.64 18.05 -4.64
CA PRO A 79 13.44 17.99 -5.48
C PRO A 79 13.25 16.64 -6.16
N GLU A 80 14.32 15.98 -6.57
CA GLU A 80 14.27 14.67 -7.22
C GLU A 80 13.65 13.59 -6.30
N ILE A 81 13.92 13.62 -5.00
CA ILE A 81 13.34 12.67 -4.03
C ILE A 81 11.84 12.94 -3.82
N GLU A 82 11.47 14.23 -3.72
CA GLU A 82 10.07 14.62 -3.57
C GLU A 82 9.25 14.25 -4.80
N LEU A 83 9.75 14.60 -6.00
CA LEU A 83 9.07 14.34 -7.27
C LEU A 83 8.98 12.83 -7.58
N ASP A 84 10.04 12.05 -7.31
CA ASP A 84 10.02 10.60 -7.49
C ASP A 84 8.98 9.95 -6.56
N THR A 85 8.89 10.44 -5.32
CA THR A 85 7.88 10.00 -4.37
C THR A 85 6.46 10.35 -4.85
N LEU A 86 6.24 11.54 -5.40
CA LEU A 86 4.94 11.96 -5.97
C LEU A 86 4.57 11.13 -7.20
N ARG A 87 5.50 10.90 -8.12
CA ARG A 87 5.26 10.06 -9.31
C ARG A 87 4.85 8.64 -8.93
N THR A 88 5.56 8.02 -7.98
CA THR A 88 5.27 6.64 -7.58
C THR A 88 4.03 6.55 -6.70
N ASN A 89 4.00 7.28 -5.58
CA ASN A 89 2.94 7.14 -4.57
C ASN A 89 1.68 7.95 -4.90
N GLY A 90 1.78 8.93 -5.78
CA GLY A 90 0.68 9.75 -6.26
C GLY A 90 0.16 9.28 -7.60
N GLU A 91 0.85 9.62 -8.67
CA GLU A 91 0.41 9.35 -10.04
C GLU A 91 0.30 7.83 -10.32
N GLY A 92 1.35 7.06 -10.05
CA GLY A 92 1.34 5.60 -10.23
C GLY A 92 0.27 4.92 -9.38
N PHE A 93 0.05 5.38 -8.15
CA PHE A 93 -1.04 4.91 -7.30
C PHE A 93 -2.40 5.16 -7.94
N VAL A 94 -2.69 6.40 -8.39
CA VAL A 94 -3.98 6.75 -9.02
C VAL A 94 -4.20 5.92 -10.27
N ARG A 95 -3.19 5.82 -11.14
CA ARG A 95 -3.24 5.02 -12.38
C ARG A 95 -3.68 3.58 -12.10
N MET A 96 -3.07 2.93 -11.14
CA MET A 96 -3.36 1.52 -10.85
C MET A 96 -4.67 1.31 -10.11
N VAL A 97 -4.99 2.19 -9.16
CA VAL A 97 -6.22 2.08 -8.38
C VAL A 97 -7.46 2.39 -9.23
N THR A 98 -7.37 3.35 -10.16
CA THR A 98 -8.47 3.62 -11.10
C THR A 98 -8.66 2.46 -12.08
N ALA A 99 -7.60 1.83 -12.56
CA ALA A 99 -7.70 0.64 -13.41
C ALA A 99 -8.40 -0.52 -12.68
N ALA A 100 -7.99 -0.80 -11.43
CA ALA A 100 -8.62 -1.83 -10.60
C ALA A 100 -10.09 -1.50 -10.26
N PHE A 101 -10.39 -0.23 -9.96
CA PHE A 101 -11.76 0.22 -9.73
C PHE A 101 -12.63 0.04 -10.98
N GLY A 102 -12.12 0.41 -12.16
CA GLY A 102 -12.79 0.22 -13.44
C GLY A 102 -13.10 -1.26 -13.71
N TYR A 103 -12.15 -2.14 -13.47
CA TYR A 103 -12.36 -3.58 -13.56
C TYR A 103 -13.50 -4.06 -12.64
N PHE A 104 -13.48 -3.70 -11.35
CA PHE A 104 -14.54 -4.09 -10.42
C PHE A 104 -15.90 -3.50 -10.78
N ARG A 105 -15.93 -2.26 -11.29
CA ARG A 105 -17.17 -1.63 -11.78
C ARG A 105 -17.80 -2.46 -12.91
N ALA A 106 -16.99 -2.95 -13.83
CA ALA A 106 -17.44 -3.72 -14.98
C ALA A 106 -17.79 -5.19 -14.67
N ASN A 107 -17.25 -5.74 -13.57
CA ASN A 107 -17.35 -7.16 -13.24
C ASN A 107 -18.16 -7.44 -11.94
N GLY A 108 -19.10 -6.58 -11.60
CA GLY A 108 -20.04 -6.84 -10.50
C GLY A 108 -19.49 -6.59 -9.10
N GLY A 109 -18.30 -6.02 -8.97
CA GLY A 109 -17.70 -5.64 -7.70
C GLY A 109 -16.40 -6.37 -7.37
N GLY A 110 -15.96 -6.23 -6.12
CA GLY A 110 -14.70 -6.82 -5.65
C GLY A 110 -14.18 -6.15 -4.39
N HIS A 111 -12.89 -6.33 -4.11
CA HIS A 111 -12.26 -5.79 -2.92
C HIS A 111 -10.97 -5.02 -3.26
N LEU A 112 -11.01 -3.70 -3.15
CA LEU A 112 -9.86 -2.82 -3.36
C LEU A 112 -9.21 -2.52 -2.01
N ALA A 113 -7.99 -3.01 -1.82
CA ALA A 113 -7.20 -2.81 -0.63
C ALA A 113 -5.90 -2.05 -0.93
N VAL A 114 -5.48 -1.19 -0.02
CA VAL A 114 -4.26 -0.39 -0.19
C VAL A 114 -3.42 -0.44 1.08
N ILE A 115 -2.12 -0.63 0.90
CA ILE A 115 -1.14 -0.43 1.97
C ILE A 115 -0.70 1.04 1.94
N SER A 116 -1.38 1.85 2.76
CA SER A 116 -1.00 3.25 2.98
C SER A 116 0.07 3.37 4.09
N SER A 117 -0.13 4.15 5.11
CA SER A 117 0.77 4.27 6.27
C SER A 117 0.14 5.07 7.40
N ILE A 118 0.62 4.89 8.64
CA ILE A 118 0.36 5.84 9.73
C ILE A 118 0.96 7.22 9.44
N ALA A 119 1.98 7.31 8.58
CA ALA A 119 2.58 8.57 8.15
C ALA A 119 1.60 9.53 7.45
N GLY A 120 0.48 9.00 6.90
CA GLY A 120 -0.60 9.83 6.38
C GLY A 120 -1.47 10.50 7.45
N THR A 121 -1.19 10.33 8.74
CA THR A 121 -1.98 10.96 9.83
C THR A 121 -1.63 12.42 10.01
N LYS A 122 -0.36 12.77 9.94
CA LYS A 122 0.20 14.13 10.12
C LYS A 122 1.33 14.36 9.12
N GLY A 123 1.62 15.63 8.80
CA GLY A 123 2.82 15.98 8.03
C GLY A 123 4.09 15.61 8.81
N LEU A 124 5.06 15.01 8.14
CA LEU A 124 6.34 14.64 8.72
C LEU A 124 7.46 15.45 8.07
N GLY A 125 8.07 16.37 8.81
CA GLY A 125 9.16 17.24 8.32
C GLY A 125 10.39 16.46 7.83
N SER A 126 10.58 15.22 8.29
CA SER A 126 11.67 14.35 7.83
C SER A 126 11.38 13.64 6.50
N ALA A 127 10.13 13.63 6.02
CA ALA A 127 9.72 12.98 4.77
C ALA A 127 8.43 13.64 4.22
N PRO A 128 8.51 14.89 3.71
CA PRO A 128 7.34 15.68 3.35
C PRO A 128 6.49 15.01 2.27
N ALA A 129 7.03 14.70 1.09
CA ALA A 129 6.29 14.06 0.01
C ALA A 129 5.74 12.69 0.42
N TYR A 130 6.47 11.91 1.21
CA TYR A 130 5.99 10.62 1.68
C TYR A 130 4.73 10.76 2.53
N SER A 131 4.76 11.61 3.56
CA SER A 131 3.60 11.82 4.43
C SER A 131 2.42 12.44 3.67
N ALA A 132 2.67 13.39 2.78
CA ALA A 132 1.66 13.99 1.92
C ALA A 132 1.00 12.97 1.00
N THR A 133 1.79 12.14 0.31
CA THR A 133 1.26 11.10 -0.59
C THR A 133 0.48 10.02 0.16
N LYS A 134 0.92 9.63 1.35
CA LYS A 134 0.17 8.68 2.19
C LYS A 134 -1.16 9.26 2.69
N ARG A 135 -1.21 10.57 2.98
CA ARG A 135 -2.45 11.28 3.28
C ARG A 135 -3.38 11.35 2.06
N MET A 136 -2.85 11.69 0.90
CA MET A 136 -3.56 11.68 -0.36
C MET A 136 -4.19 10.31 -0.63
N GLN A 137 -3.44 9.21 -0.49
CA GLN A 137 -3.96 7.85 -0.66
C GLN A 137 -5.14 7.55 0.26
N ASN A 138 -5.06 7.96 1.55
CA ASN A 138 -6.17 7.78 2.49
C ASN A 138 -7.45 8.49 2.02
N THR A 139 -7.32 9.76 1.62
CA THR A 139 -8.44 10.58 1.16
C THR A 139 -9.01 10.05 -0.16
N TYR A 140 -8.13 9.64 -1.08
CA TYR A 140 -8.54 9.10 -2.37
C TYR A 140 -9.38 7.83 -2.25
N ILE A 141 -8.98 6.90 -1.36
CA ILE A 141 -9.77 5.70 -1.07
C ILE A 141 -11.11 6.03 -0.41
N ASP A 142 -11.16 7.06 0.43
CA ASP A 142 -12.42 7.50 1.03
C ASP A 142 -13.38 8.04 -0.05
N ALA A 143 -12.86 8.82 -1.01
CA ALA A 143 -13.64 9.34 -2.13
C ALA A 143 -14.13 8.21 -3.06
N LEU A 144 -13.29 7.23 -3.38
CA LEU A 144 -13.70 6.07 -4.18
C LEU A 144 -14.76 5.20 -3.47
N ALA A 145 -14.67 5.06 -2.16
CA ALA A 145 -15.69 4.35 -1.40
C ALA A 145 -17.05 5.09 -1.43
N GLN A 146 -17.03 6.42 -1.37
CA GLN A 146 -18.24 7.23 -1.53
C GLN A 146 -18.80 7.09 -2.95
N LEU A 147 -17.96 7.20 -3.97
CA LEU A 147 -18.37 7.03 -5.38
C LEU A 147 -19.01 5.64 -5.60
N ALA A 148 -18.39 4.58 -5.11
CA ALA A 148 -18.93 3.23 -5.23
C ALA A 148 -20.29 3.07 -4.53
N HIS A 149 -20.49 3.75 -3.39
CA HIS A 149 -21.80 3.79 -2.71
C HIS A 149 -22.84 4.55 -3.52
N MET A 150 -22.50 5.71 -4.07
CA MET A 150 -23.39 6.53 -4.92
C MET A 150 -23.87 5.75 -6.15
N GLU A 151 -22.96 4.99 -6.77
CA GLU A 151 -23.24 4.16 -7.95
C GLU A 151 -23.79 2.76 -7.60
N LYS A 152 -24.00 2.46 -6.32
CA LYS A 152 -24.46 1.13 -5.82
C LYS A 152 -23.59 -0.05 -6.27
N LEU A 153 -22.28 0.17 -6.39
CA LEU A 153 -21.33 -0.86 -6.80
C LEU A 153 -21.00 -1.82 -5.65
N GLY A 154 -20.83 -3.10 -5.97
CA GLY A 154 -20.43 -4.14 -5.02
C GLY A 154 -18.95 -4.08 -4.61
N ILE A 155 -18.31 -2.90 -4.59
CA ILE A 155 -16.88 -2.74 -4.31
C ILE A 155 -16.66 -2.47 -2.84
N ARG A 156 -15.82 -3.26 -2.20
CA ARG A 156 -15.37 -3.05 -0.82
C ARG A 156 -13.98 -2.44 -0.80
N PHE A 157 -13.70 -1.69 0.27
CA PHE A 157 -12.43 -0.96 0.41
C PHE A 157 -11.76 -1.28 1.73
N THR A 158 -10.44 -1.45 1.71
CA THR A 158 -9.62 -1.60 2.90
C THR A 158 -8.40 -0.69 2.83
N ASP A 159 -8.27 0.21 3.80
CA ASP A 159 -7.09 1.05 4.01
C ASP A 159 -6.25 0.46 5.16
N ILE A 160 -5.11 -0.10 4.81
CA ILE A 160 -4.17 -0.74 5.73
C ILE A 160 -3.05 0.26 6.03
N ARG A 161 -2.90 0.61 7.30
CA ARG A 161 -1.95 1.63 7.78
C ARG A 161 -0.89 1.00 8.69
N PRO A 162 0.20 0.46 8.13
CA PRO A 162 1.31 -0.02 8.93
C PRO A 162 2.08 1.13 9.58
N GLY A 163 2.72 0.82 10.74
CA GLY A 163 3.86 1.57 11.24
C GLY A 163 5.16 1.10 10.58
N PHE A 164 6.28 1.12 11.31
CA PHE A 164 7.56 0.67 10.79
C PHE A 164 7.62 -0.85 10.63
N VAL A 165 7.94 -1.29 9.42
CA VAL A 165 8.05 -2.72 9.05
C VAL A 165 9.46 -2.97 8.51
N ALA A 166 10.11 -4.04 8.96
CA ALA A 166 11.45 -4.43 8.53
C ALA A 166 11.45 -4.85 7.05
N THR A 167 11.49 -3.87 6.16
CA THR A 167 11.50 -4.04 4.71
C THR A 167 12.65 -3.23 4.10
N PRO A 168 13.07 -3.51 2.86
CA PRO A 168 14.05 -2.69 2.15
C PRO A 168 13.71 -1.19 2.08
N LEU A 169 12.44 -0.81 2.23
CA LEU A 169 12.01 0.58 2.30
C LEU A 169 12.62 1.33 3.50
N LEU A 170 12.93 0.61 4.58
CA LEU A 170 13.58 1.15 5.79
C LEU A 170 15.06 0.76 5.87
N ALA A 171 15.66 0.24 4.80
CA ALA A 171 17.06 -0.11 4.76
C ALA A 171 17.91 1.17 4.93
N GLY A 172 18.66 1.23 6.03
CA GLY A 172 19.51 2.35 6.45
C GLY A 172 19.75 2.27 7.96
N ASP A 173 20.76 2.97 8.47
CA ASP A 173 21.28 2.88 9.86
C ASP A 173 20.32 3.45 10.92
N GLY A 174 19.06 3.22 10.76
CA GLY A 174 18.03 3.76 11.60
C GLY A 174 17.49 2.81 12.66
N HIS A 175 17.61 3.15 13.96
CA HIS A 175 16.77 2.51 14.97
C HIS A 175 15.32 2.99 14.84
N TYR A 176 14.41 2.09 14.44
CA TYR A 176 12.99 2.40 14.30
C TYR A 176 12.22 1.88 15.50
N PRO A 177 11.46 2.75 16.21
CA PRO A 177 10.70 2.32 17.38
C PRO A 177 9.62 1.31 16.96
N MET A 178 9.43 0.29 17.79
CA MET A 178 8.39 -0.73 17.57
C MET A 178 8.43 -1.42 16.20
N LEU A 179 9.64 -1.60 15.62
CA LEU A 179 9.82 -2.25 14.32
C LEU A 179 9.15 -3.63 14.28
N MET A 180 8.34 -3.86 13.26
CA MET A 180 7.58 -5.10 13.09
C MET A 180 8.27 -6.02 12.08
N LYS A 181 8.24 -7.33 12.36
CA LYS A 181 8.69 -8.36 11.41
C LYS A 181 7.70 -8.49 10.24
N THR A 182 8.22 -8.63 9.03
CA THR A 182 7.45 -8.68 7.78
C THR A 182 6.41 -9.81 7.79
N GLU A 183 6.77 -11.00 8.32
CA GLU A 183 5.90 -12.17 8.39
C GLU A 183 4.65 -11.90 9.26
N LYS A 184 4.85 -11.25 10.41
CA LYS A 184 3.73 -10.89 11.31
C LYS A 184 2.80 -9.88 10.68
N VAL A 185 3.35 -8.91 9.94
CA VAL A 185 2.57 -7.90 9.22
C VAL A 185 1.78 -8.56 8.09
N ALA A 186 2.41 -9.41 7.28
CA ALA A 186 1.76 -10.13 6.19
C ALA A 186 0.59 -10.99 6.69
N ALA A 187 0.79 -11.77 7.75
CA ALA A 187 -0.27 -12.58 8.36
C ALA A 187 -1.43 -11.72 8.87
N ARG A 188 -1.14 -10.51 9.37
CA ARG A 188 -2.19 -9.58 9.83
C ARG A 188 -2.94 -8.95 8.66
N ILE A 189 -2.26 -8.59 7.58
CA ILE A 189 -2.86 -8.09 6.33
C ILE A 189 -3.87 -9.11 5.81
N MET A 190 -3.49 -10.38 5.71
CA MET A 190 -4.38 -11.46 5.28
C MET A 190 -5.65 -11.55 6.10
N ARG A 191 -5.51 -11.49 7.43
CA ARG A 191 -6.67 -11.51 8.36
C ARG A 191 -7.57 -10.30 8.16
N VAL A 192 -7.00 -9.13 7.87
CA VAL A 192 -7.71 -7.88 7.59
C VAL A 192 -8.49 -8.00 6.28
N LEU A 193 -7.86 -8.52 5.22
CA LEU A 193 -8.50 -8.74 3.92
C LEU A 193 -9.67 -9.72 4.03
N LYS A 194 -9.49 -10.86 4.69
CA LYS A 194 -10.59 -11.82 4.95
C LYS A 194 -11.77 -11.23 5.70
N ARG A 195 -11.48 -10.36 6.69
CA ARG A 195 -12.52 -9.68 7.48
C ARG A 195 -13.09 -8.44 6.80
N ARG A 196 -12.57 -8.06 5.65
CA ARG A 196 -12.99 -6.89 4.85
C ARG A 196 -13.09 -5.60 5.69
N ARG A 197 -12.12 -5.38 6.59
CA ARG A 197 -12.09 -4.21 7.48
C ARG A 197 -11.83 -2.94 6.68
N ARG A 198 -12.64 -1.89 6.91
CA ARG A 198 -12.53 -0.62 6.13
C ARG A 198 -11.22 0.13 6.38
N ARG A 199 -10.78 0.26 7.62
CA ARG A 199 -9.52 0.92 8.02
C ARG A 199 -8.86 0.15 9.14
N VAL A 200 -7.56 -0.10 9.02
CA VAL A 200 -6.82 -0.83 10.05
C VAL A 200 -5.41 -0.27 10.19
N VAL A 201 -5.07 0.17 11.40
CA VAL A 201 -3.68 0.39 11.79
C VAL A 201 -3.09 -0.95 12.19
N ILE A 202 -1.97 -1.33 11.57
CA ILE A 202 -1.28 -2.57 11.91
C ILE A 202 -0.45 -2.37 13.18
N ASP A 203 -0.71 -3.23 14.17
CA ASP A 203 -0.25 -3.22 15.56
C ASP A 203 -1.03 -2.24 16.45
N ARG A 204 -1.45 -2.74 17.63
CA ARG A 204 -2.23 -1.96 18.60
C ARG A 204 -1.47 -0.77 19.15
N ARG A 205 -0.15 -0.90 19.32
CA ARG A 205 0.73 0.18 19.83
C ARG A 205 0.68 1.39 18.90
N TYR A 206 0.78 1.14 17.58
CA TYR A 206 0.62 2.20 16.58
C TYR A 206 -0.80 2.76 16.52
N ALA A 207 -1.81 1.94 16.75
CA ALA A 207 -3.20 2.43 16.80
C ALA A 207 -3.41 3.43 17.94
N VAL A 208 -2.86 3.13 19.12
CA VAL A 208 -2.88 4.04 20.28
C VAL A 208 -2.08 5.32 19.97
N MET A 209 -0.88 5.19 19.42
CA MET A 209 -0.06 6.35 19.03
C MET A 209 -0.78 7.25 18.03
N VAL A 210 -1.37 6.67 16.97
CA VAL A 210 -2.13 7.41 15.95
C VAL A 210 -3.37 8.08 16.54
N PHE A 211 -4.01 7.46 17.51
CA PHE A 211 -5.13 8.09 18.23
C PHE A 211 -4.67 9.40 18.91
N PHE A 212 -3.59 9.37 19.68
CA PHE A 212 -3.05 10.58 20.32
C PHE A 212 -2.52 11.59 19.30
N TRP A 213 -1.87 11.15 18.21
CA TRP A 213 -1.41 12.07 17.16
C TRP A 213 -2.54 12.92 16.57
N LYS A 214 -3.73 12.33 16.40
CA LYS A 214 -4.90 13.04 15.87
C LYS A 214 -5.41 14.13 16.82
N LEU A 215 -5.20 13.97 18.12
CA LEU A 215 -5.62 14.95 19.13
C LEU A 215 -4.67 16.14 19.24
N ILE A 216 -3.43 16.02 18.75
CA ILE A 216 -2.46 17.12 18.77
C ILE A 216 -2.89 18.18 17.77
N PRO A 217 -3.13 19.44 18.19
CA PRO A 217 -3.41 20.55 17.29
C PRO A 217 -2.27 20.77 16.28
N GLU A 218 -2.58 21.27 15.08
CA GLU A 218 -1.56 21.47 14.04
C GLU A 218 -0.45 22.42 14.49
N TRP A 219 -0.79 23.54 15.13
CA TRP A 219 0.18 24.51 15.64
C TRP A 219 1.18 23.92 16.65
N LEU A 220 0.75 22.92 17.42
CA LEU A 220 1.62 22.21 18.35
C LEU A 220 2.45 21.16 17.62
N TRP A 221 1.83 20.41 16.68
CA TRP A 221 2.53 19.40 15.87
C TRP A 221 3.71 20.01 15.11
N GLU A 222 3.54 21.17 14.50
CA GLU A 222 4.57 21.89 13.75
C GLU A 222 5.79 22.26 14.58
N ARG A 223 5.62 22.44 15.90
CA ARG A 223 6.69 22.75 16.85
C ARG A 223 7.38 21.52 17.44
N LEU A 224 6.81 20.31 17.23
CA LEU A 224 7.41 19.11 17.76
C LEU A 224 8.66 18.73 16.95
N ASN A 225 9.79 18.63 17.62
CA ASN A 225 11.02 18.15 17.00
C ASN A 225 10.97 16.61 16.87
N ILE A 226 10.26 16.11 15.83
CA ILE A 226 10.19 14.68 15.51
C ILE A 226 11.43 14.32 14.68
N ARG A 227 12.60 14.66 15.18
CA ARG A 227 13.87 14.17 14.61
C ARG A 227 14.23 12.87 15.32
N LYS A 228 14.79 11.96 14.60
CA LYS A 228 15.49 10.83 15.16
C LYS A 228 16.75 11.37 15.79
N ASN A 229 17.02 11.07 17.07
CA ASN A 229 18.35 11.28 17.62
C ASN A 229 19.35 10.49 16.78
N GLU A 230 20.33 11.17 16.24
CA GLU A 230 21.49 10.60 15.57
C GLU A 230 22.33 9.82 16.56
#